data_40fd46f19f36ed6cc4b8b4d4e3ed4a6e
#
_entry.id   40fd46f19f36ed6cc4b8b4d4e3ed4a6e
#
_cell.length_a   1.000
_cell.length_b   1.000
_cell.length_c   1.000
_cell.angle_alpha   90.00
_cell.angle_beta   90.00
_cell.angle_gamma   90.00
#
_symmetry.space_group_name_H-M   'P 1'
#
loop_
_entity.id
_entity.type
_entity.pdbx_description
1 polymer ?
#
loop_
_entity_poly.entity_id
_entity_poly.type
_entity_poly.pdbx_seq_one_letter_code
_entity_poly.pdbx_strand_id
1 'polypeptide(L)'
;MTEVRQSELAPTARIAADRTLRQAWESLRQTGAPLCMVDAPGGPAGLPEADVRRALQDGVDPATPAAELAERRLVVADLHSAKLRLAADRSLRAVLVVGRGAAPTVVERVLPEVRDAVVMAGGFGTRLRPLTDQTPKPLLDVGGRPLLCRILDQLRGAGVERVAISVHYLAEQVKAVVRDGGQWGMEVRYLEEPEPLGTGAGLALLGSVPGPFYLLNGDILTDLNLRAFAAHHLLHGNLATVATYLYAAPLPYGVVHHDGERIARIEEKPAYRYPVNAGLYLFAPEVLGRVAHGRPLAMVDFLNEQAASQRIGRFPLIEYWNDVGSHADYERARQEVSAL
;
A
#
# COMPACT_ATOMS: atom_id res chain seq x y z
N MET A 1 -14.65 -23.16 9.72
CA MET A 1 -13.61 -23.77 8.83
C MET A 1 -13.00 -22.63 8.03
N THR A 2 -11.67 -22.60 7.86
CA THR A 2 -11.00 -21.59 7.01
C THR A 2 -11.39 -21.81 5.56
N GLU A 3 -12.06 -20.85 4.94
CA GLU A 3 -12.36 -20.88 3.52
C GLU A 3 -11.08 -20.64 2.73
N VAL A 4 -10.83 -21.45 1.72
CA VAL A 4 -9.62 -21.38 0.91
C VAL A 4 -9.94 -21.50 -0.57
N ARG A 5 -9.15 -20.83 -1.40
CA ARG A 5 -9.13 -20.96 -2.85
C ARG A 5 -7.84 -21.67 -3.27
N GLN A 6 -7.92 -22.57 -4.23
CA GLN A 6 -6.79 -23.24 -4.86
C GLN A 6 -6.63 -22.75 -6.29
N SER A 7 -5.41 -22.45 -6.70
CA SER A 7 -5.05 -22.11 -8.07
C SER A 7 -3.73 -22.75 -8.45
N GLU A 8 -3.53 -23.03 -9.74
CA GLU A 8 -2.21 -23.43 -10.23
C GLU A 8 -1.21 -22.30 -10.01
N LEU A 9 0.02 -22.67 -9.63
CA LEU A 9 1.11 -21.70 -9.54
C LEU A 9 1.49 -21.30 -10.97
N ALA A 10 1.41 -19.98 -11.26
CA ALA A 10 1.87 -19.47 -12.54
C ALA A 10 3.34 -19.88 -12.76
N PRO A 11 3.73 -20.32 -13.97
CA PRO A 11 5.11 -20.74 -14.25
C PRO A 11 6.15 -19.68 -13.88
N THR A 12 5.80 -18.40 -14.08
CA THR A 12 6.63 -17.24 -13.73
C THR A 12 6.73 -16.98 -12.22
N ALA A 13 5.86 -17.59 -11.40
CA ALA A 13 5.96 -17.56 -9.93
C ALA A 13 6.85 -18.68 -9.37
N ARG A 14 7.56 -19.42 -10.22
CA ARG A 14 8.62 -20.37 -9.86
C ARG A 14 9.97 -19.78 -10.25
N ILE A 15 10.89 -19.70 -9.29
CA ILE A 15 12.21 -19.10 -9.48
C ILE A 15 13.33 -20.05 -9.00
N ALA A 16 14.50 -20.01 -9.63
CA ALA A 16 15.67 -20.76 -9.21
C ALA A 16 16.25 -20.18 -7.89
N ALA A 17 17.03 -21.01 -7.18
CA ALA A 17 17.58 -20.67 -5.87
C ALA A 17 18.52 -19.44 -5.88
N ASP A 18 19.22 -19.23 -6.97
CA ASP A 18 20.19 -18.14 -7.19
C ASP A 18 19.55 -16.81 -7.61
N ARG A 19 18.23 -16.83 -7.89
CA ARG A 19 17.50 -15.61 -8.23
C ARG A 19 17.42 -14.68 -7.02
N THR A 20 17.54 -13.38 -7.30
CA THR A 20 17.59 -12.34 -6.26
C THR A 20 16.20 -11.97 -5.72
N LEU A 21 16.17 -11.30 -4.57
CA LEU A 21 14.92 -10.73 -4.01
C LEU A 21 14.24 -9.78 -4.98
N ARG A 22 14.99 -8.98 -5.75
CA ARG A 22 14.45 -8.13 -6.82
C ARG A 22 13.70 -8.95 -7.86
N GLN A 23 14.28 -10.02 -8.34
CA GLN A 23 13.66 -10.90 -9.34
C GLN A 23 12.45 -11.65 -8.78
N ALA A 24 12.51 -12.05 -7.50
CA ALA A 24 11.35 -12.63 -6.81
C ALA A 24 10.21 -11.61 -6.73
N TRP A 25 10.52 -10.37 -6.39
CA TRP A 25 9.55 -9.27 -6.35
C TRP A 25 8.91 -9.02 -7.73
N GLU A 26 9.71 -8.93 -8.78
CA GLU A 26 9.22 -8.74 -10.15
C GLU A 26 8.27 -9.87 -10.58
N SER A 27 8.61 -11.12 -10.25
CA SER A 27 7.77 -12.29 -10.50
C SER A 27 6.43 -12.22 -9.75
N LEU A 28 6.46 -11.90 -8.46
CA LEU A 28 5.26 -11.75 -7.62
C LEU A 28 4.36 -10.61 -8.13
N ARG A 29 4.95 -9.48 -8.52
CA ARG A 29 4.23 -8.34 -9.08
C ARG A 29 3.55 -8.68 -10.41
N GLN A 30 4.24 -9.36 -11.31
CA GLN A 30 3.70 -9.76 -12.62
C GLN A 30 2.55 -10.76 -12.51
N THR A 31 2.65 -11.70 -11.57
CA THR A 31 1.65 -12.77 -11.41
C THR A 31 0.50 -12.40 -10.50
N GLY A 32 0.68 -11.41 -9.62
CA GLY A 32 -0.24 -11.11 -8.51
C GLY A 32 -0.33 -12.23 -7.47
N ALA A 33 0.59 -13.21 -7.53
CA ALA A 33 0.61 -14.35 -6.62
C ALA A 33 0.95 -13.91 -5.18
N PRO A 34 0.32 -14.49 -4.15
CA PRO A 34 0.62 -14.17 -2.76
C PRO A 34 1.96 -14.74 -2.27
N LEU A 35 2.51 -15.70 -3.00
CA LEU A 35 3.83 -16.27 -2.78
C LEU A 35 4.42 -16.81 -4.09
N CYS A 36 5.75 -16.92 -4.17
CA CYS A 36 6.43 -17.69 -5.22
C CYS A 36 7.07 -18.95 -4.66
N MET A 37 7.30 -19.94 -5.55
CA MET A 37 8.08 -21.13 -5.25
C MET A 37 9.54 -20.88 -5.60
N VAL A 38 10.43 -21.16 -4.66
CA VAL A 38 11.88 -21.12 -4.85
C VAL A 38 12.41 -22.56 -4.90
N ASP A 39 13.15 -22.90 -5.95
CA ASP A 39 13.83 -24.19 -6.07
C ASP A 39 15.11 -24.19 -5.20
N ALA A 40 14.92 -24.17 -3.88
CA ALA A 40 16.02 -24.08 -2.92
C ALA A 40 16.82 -25.37 -2.80
N PRO A 41 18.12 -25.32 -2.37
CA PRO A 41 18.89 -26.52 -2.06
C PRO A 41 18.17 -27.40 -1.05
N GLY A 42 17.93 -28.69 -1.43
CA GLY A 42 17.20 -29.65 -0.60
C GLY A 42 15.67 -29.63 -0.76
N GLY A 43 15.13 -28.97 -1.78
CA GLY A 43 13.73 -29.04 -2.18
C GLY A 43 13.02 -27.68 -2.25
N PRO A 44 11.79 -27.67 -2.77
CA PRO A 44 11.02 -26.45 -2.94
C PRO A 44 10.76 -25.74 -1.60
N ALA A 45 10.74 -24.41 -1.65
CA ALA A 45 10.40 -23.53 -0.53
C ALA A 45 9.42 -22.45 -1.00
N GLY A 46 8.57 -21.95 -0.11
CA GLY A 46 7.67 -20.83 -0.38
C GLY A 46 8.30 -19.51 0.05
N LEU A 47 8.15 -18.46 -0.76
CA LEU A 47 8.56 -17.11 -0.42
C LEU A 47 7.35 -16.18 -0.56
N PRO A 48 6.74 -15.75 0.56
CA PRO A 48 5.59 -14.85 0.55
C PRO A 48 5.95 -13.46 0.03
N GLU A 49 5.02 -12.84 -0.69
CA GLU A 49 5.11 -11.45 -1.14
C GLU A 49 5.38 -10.48 0.02
N ALA A 50 4.71 -10.68 1.15
CA ALA A 50 4.87 -9.87 2.35
C ALA A 50 6.28 -9.92 2.95
N ASP A 51 6.98 -11.05 2.85
CA ASP A 51 8.33 -11.21 3.38
C ASP A 51 9.35 -10.55 2.46
N VAL A 52 9.19 -10.67 1.14
CA VAL A 52 10.02 -9.93 0.16
C VAL A 52 9.88 -8.42 0.37
N ARG A 53 8.65 -7.95 0.50
CA ARG A 53 8.33 -6.54 0.72
C ARG A 53 8.98 -6.00 2.00
N ARG A 54 8.85 -6.75 3.09
CA ARG A 54 9.45 -6.38 4.38
C ARG A 54 10.97 -6.33 4.28
N ALA A 55 11.59 -7.36 3.74
CA ALA A 55 13.04 -7.44 3.60
C ALA A 55 13.62 -6.26 2.80
N LEU A 56 13.02 -5.94 1.65
CA LEU A 56 13.46 -4.82 0.82
C LEU A 56 13.30 -3.46 1.52
N GLN A 57 12.22 -3.26 2.28
CA GLN A 57 12.04 -2.02 3.03
C GLN A 57 12.95 -1.94 4.27
N ASP A 58 13.26 -3.07 4.90
CA ASP A 58 14.16 -3.12 6.06
C ASP A 58 15.65 -3.04 5.64
N GLY A 59 15.92 -2.88 4.34
CA GLY A 59 17.26 -2.58 3.80
C GLY A 59 18.07 -3.82 3.44
N VAL A 60 17.45 -4.99 3.35
CA VAL A 60 18.11 -6.18 2.79
C VAL A 60 18.49 -5.88 1.33
N ASP A 61 19.71 -6.23 0.95
CA ASP A 61 20.21 -6.00 -0.41
C ASP A 61 19.26 -6.68 -1.43
N PRO A 62 18.70 -5.95 -2.40
CA PRO A 62 17.89 -6.52 -3.46
C PRO A 62 18.59 -7.62 -4.28
N ALA A 63 19.94 -7.69 -4.24
CA ALA A 63 20.74 -8.73 -4.86
C ALA A 63 20.84 -10.01 -4.02
N THR A 64 20.36 -10.02 -2.77
CA THR A 64 20.33 -11.22 -1.90
C THR A 64 19.58 -12.36 -2.59
N PRO A 65 20.12 -13.59 -2.59
CA PRO A 65 19.42 -14.75 -3.14
C PRO A 65 18.07 -14.99 -2.46
N ALA A 66 17.02 -15.18 -3.25
CA ALA A 66 15.66 -15.39 -2.73
C ALA A 66 15.55 -16.63 -1.83
N ALA A 67 16.40 -17.62 -2.05
CA ALA A 67 16.46 -18.85 -1.24
C ALA A 67 16.81 -18.61 0.24
N GLU A 68 17.46 -17.50 0.57
CA GLU A 68 17.81 -17.17 1.95
C GLU A 68 16.59 -16.79 2.81
N LEU A 69 15.53 -16.28 2.16
CA LEU A 69 14.28 -15.88 2.82
C LEU A 69 13.17 -16.91 2.63
N ALA A 70 13.33 -17.85 1.70
CA ALA A 70 12.28 -18.82 1.37
C ALA A 70 12.13 -19.89 2.47
N GLU A 71 10.89 -20.25 2.79
CA GLU A 71 10.55 -21.13 3.89
C GLU A 71 9.93 -22.45 3.42
N ARG A 72 10.57 -23.58 3.77
CA ARG A 72 10.02 -24.91 3.49
C ARG A 72 8.76 -25.24 4.26
N ARG A 73 8.56 -24.62 5.43
CA ARG A 73 7.34 -24.81 6.23
C ARG A 73 6.06 -24.37 5.51
N LEU A 74 6.21 -23.56 4.45
CA LEU A 74 5.11 -23.11 3.61
C LEU A 74 4.77 -24.07 2.47
N VAL A 75 5.52 -25.17 2.33
CA VAL A 75 5.29 -26.22 1.34
C VAL A 75 4.66 -27.42 2.01
N VAL A 76 3.56 -27.91 1.46
CA VAL A 76 2.83 -29.08 1.94
C VAL A 76 2.53 -30.04 0.79
N ALA A 77 2.20 -31.29 1.13
CA ALA A 77 2.04 -32.33 0.12
C ALA A 77 0.66 -32.35 -0.56
N ASP A 78 -0.37 -31.83 0.11
CA ASP A 78 -1.76 -31.92 -0.35
C ASP A 78 -2.65 -30.80 0.18
N LEU A 79 -3.86 -30.70 -0.38
CA LEU A 79 -4.86 -29.67 -0.03
C LEU A 79 -5.32 -29.76 1.43
N HIS A 80 -5.41 -30.97 2.01
CA HIS A 80 -5.83 -31.14 3.39
C HIS A 80 -4.80 -30.53 4.35
N SER A 81 -3.53 -30.85 4.15
CA SER A 81 -2.40 -30.27 4.88
C SER A 81 -2.34 -28.73 4.72
N ALA A 82 -2.65 -28.21 3.53
CA ALA A 82 -2.73 -26.77 3.28
C ALA A 82 -3.81 -26.10 4.13
N LYS A 83 -5.01 -26.68 4.18
CA LYS A 83 -6.12 -26.15 5.00
C LYS A 83 -5.79 -26.17 6.49
N LEU A 84 -5.15 -27.25 6.97
CA LEU A 84 -4.72 -27.34 8.36
C LEU A 84 -3.66 -26.28 8.69
N ARG A 85 -2.69 -26.08 7.83
CA ARG A 85 -1.64 -25.06 8.02
C ARG A 85 -2.22 -23.67 8.08
N LEU A 86 -3.10 -23.30 7.14
CA LEU A 86 -3.77 -22.02 7.13
C LEU A 86 -4.71 -21.84 8.34
N ALA A 87 -5.35 -22.89 8.82
CA ALA A 87 -6.18 -22.81 10.02
C ALA A 87 -5.36 -22.59 11.30
N ALA A 88 -4.19 -23.23 11.39
CA ALA A 88 -3.30 -23.13 12.55
C ALA A 88 -2.56 -21.79 12.64
N ASP A 89 -2.22 -21.19 11.51
CA ASP A 89 -1.51 -19.91 11.46
C ASP A 89 -2.33 -18.84 10.72
N ARG A 90 -2.97 -17.97 11.48
CA ARG A 90 -3.84 -16.90 10.94
C ARG A 90 -3.08 -15.81 10.19
N SER A 91 -1.77 -15.66 10.42
CA SER A 91 -0.94 -14.69 9.72
C SER A 91 -0.60 -15.12 8.29
N LEU A 92 -0.73 -16.41 7.96
CA LEU A 92 -0.46 -16.90 6.62
C LEU A 92 -1.60 -16.57 5.66
N ARG A 93 -1.24 -15.91 4.56
CA ARG A 93 -2.14 -15.67 3.43
C ARG A 93 -2.30 -16.92 2.57
N ALA A 94 -1.18 -17.59 2.27
CA ALA A 94 -1.16 -18.74 1.35
C ALA A 94 -0.08 -19.75 1.73
N VAL A 95 -0.25 -20.98 1.21
CA VAL A 95 0.76 -22.06 1.25
C VAL A 95 0.89 -22.70 -0.12
N LEU A 96 2.04 -23.29 -0.39
CA LEU A 96 2.35 -23.99 -1.63
C LEU A 96 2.07 -25.49 -1.47
N VAL A 97 1.33 -26.07 -2.39
CA VAL A 97 1.11 -27.51 -2.47
C VAL A 97 1.97 -28.08 -3.59
N VAL A 98 2.85 -29.00 -3.23
CA VAL A 98 3.73 -29.71 -4.17
C VAL A 98 3.51 -31.22 -4.00
N GLY A 99 2.56 -31.75 -4.76
CA GLY A 99 2.26 -33.19 -4.80
C GLY A 99 3.18 -33.98 -5.75
N ARG A 100 3.24 -35.30 -5.57
CA ARG A 100 4.00 -36.15 -6.48
C ARG A 100 3.34 -36.18 -7.86
N GLY A 101 4.06 -35.73 -8.89
CA GLY A 101 3.61 -35.78 -10.28
C GLY A 101 2.51 -34.78 -10.67
N ALA A 102 2.16 -33.88 -9.80
CA ALA A 102 1.21 -32.81 -10.07
C ALA A 102 1.92 -31.44 -10.21
N ALA A 103 1.33 -30.52 -10.98
CA ALA A 103 1.80 -29.14 -11.03
C ALA A 103 1.68 -28.49 -9.64
N PRO A 104 2.65 -27.67 -9.22
CA PRO A 104 2.55 -26.91 -7.98
C PRO A 104 1.32 -26.00 -7.97
N THR A 105 0.62 -25.96 -6.85
CA THR A 105 -0.56 -25.13 -6.67
C THR A 105 -0.42 -24.24 -5.43
N VAL A 106 -1.06 -23.07 -5.47
CA VAL A 106 -1.17 -22.17 -4.33
C VAL A 106 -2.54 -22.35 -3.70
N VAL A 107 -2.57 -22.59 -2.40
CA VAL A 107 -3.81 -22.58 -1.61
C VAL A 107 -3.82 -21.30 -0.78
N GLU A 108 -4.75 -20.41 -1.09
CA GLU A 108 -4.88 -19.08 -0.52
C GLU A 108 -6.12 -19.01 0.40
N ARG A 109 -5.97 -18.31 1.52
CA ARG A 109 -7.10 -17.97 2.38
C ARG A 109 -8.03 -17.01 1.66
N VAL A 110 -9.33 -17.29 1.65
CA VAL A 110 -10.35 -16.34 1.19
C VAL A 110 -10.50 -15.28 2.28
N LEU A 111 -10.28 -14.04 1.89
CA LEU A 111 -10.42 -12.86 2.74
C LEU A 111 -11.63 -12.04 2.28
N PRO A 112 -12.31 -11.33 3.19
CA PRO A 112 -13.35 -10.38 2.80
C PRO A 112 -12.82 -9.33 1.82
N GLU A 113 -13.63 -8.91 0.88
CA GLU A 113 -13.31 -7.82 -0.03
C GLU A 113 -13.47 -6.47 0.68
N VAL A 114 -12.56 -5.54 0.39
CA VAL A 114 -12.68 -4.14 0.84
C VAL A 114 -13.36 -3.35 -0.27
N ARG A 115 -14.62 -3.00 -0.03
CA ARG A 115 -15.51 -2.39 -1.04
C ARG A 115 -15.72 -0.89 -0.87
N ASP A 116 -15.21 -0.32 0.22
CA ASP A 116 -15.38 1.08 0.57
C ASP A 116 -14.05 1.82 0.55
N ALA A 117 -14.07 3.07 0.08
CA ALA A 117 -12.91 3.94 0.13
C ALA A 117 -13.29 5.38 0.44
N VAL A 118 -12.33 6.12 1.00
CA VAL A 118 -12.37 7.57 1.18
C VAL A 118 -11.19 8.18 0.45
N VAL A 119 -11.41 9.24 -0.31
CA VAL A 119 -10.35 10.01 -0.96
C VAL A 119 -10.38 11.44 -0.45
N MET A 120 -9.25 11.89 0.09
CA MET A 120 -9.09 13.24 0.64
C MET A 120 -8.73 14.23 -0.48
N ALA A 121 -9.69 15.04 -0.93
CA ALA A 121 -9.53 15.93 -2.08
C ALA A 121 -9.84 17.41 -1.74
N GLY A 122 -9.96 17.78 -0.46
CA GLY A 122 -10.37 19.13 -0.01
C GLY A 122 -9.24 20.16 0.14
N GLY A 123 -7.97 19.77 -0.05
CA GLY A 123 -6.82 20.64 0.21
C GLY A 123 -6.66 21.79 -0.79
N PHE A 124 -6.14 22.94 -0.31
CA PHE A 124 -5.91 24.16 -1.13
C PHE A 124 -4.77 24.03 -2.15
N GLY A 125 -3.84 23.11 -1.98
CA GLY A 125 -2.69 22.93 -2.89
C GLY A 125 -1.74 24.13 -2.95
N THR A 126 -1.63 24.94 -1.91
CA THR A 126 -0.92 26.24 -1.90
C THR A 126 0.53 26.19 -2.37
N ARG A 127 1.23 25.08 -2.14
CA ARG A 127 2.62 24.87 -2.56
C ARG A 127 2.80 24.68 -4.08
N LEU A 128 1.70 24.43 -4.79
CA LEU A 128 1.67 24.22 -6.25
C LEU A 128 1.16 25.45 -7.01
N ARG A 129 0.93 26.58 -6.33
CA ARG A 129 0.56 27.81 -7.02
C ARG A 129 1.65 28.24 -8.02
N PRO A 130 1.27 28.78 -9.19
CA PRO A 130 -0.09 29.19 -9.62
C PRO A 130 -0.94 28.05 -10.23
N LEU A 131 -0.44 26.81 -10.38
CA LEU A 131 -1.17 25.70 -11.01
C LEU A 131 -2.51 25.40 -10.32
N THR A 132 -2.56 25.63 -9.00
CA THR A 132 -3.74 25.34 -8.19
C THR A 132 -4.64 26.56 -7.92
N ASP A 133 -4.38 27.69 -8.54
CA ASP A 133 -5.24 28.87 -8.35
C ASP A 133 -6.63 28.71 -8.99
N GLN A 134 -6.72 27.95 -10.10
CA GLN A 134 -7.96 27.70 -10.82
C GLN A 134 -8.30 26.23 -11.00
N THR A 135 -7.41 25.32 -10.62
CA THR A 135 -7.60 23.88 -10.73
C THR A 135 -7.29 23.23 -9.39
N PRO A 136 -8.22 22.49 -8.76
CA PRO A 136 -7.92 21.84 -7.50
C PRO A 136 -6.81 20.78 -7.70
N LYS A 137 -5.90 20.67 -6.73
CA LYS A 137 -4.73 19.77 -6.80
C LYS A 137 -5.07 18.35 -7.28
N PRO A 138 -6.16 17.68 -6.82
CA PRO A 138 -6.52 16.34 -7.30
C PRO A 138 -6.91 16.27 -8.78
N LEU A 139 -7.20 17.41 -9.42
CA LEU A 139 -7.50 17.47 -10.85
C LEU A 139 -6.33 17.90 -11.71
N LEU A 140 -5.14 18.12 -11.16
CA LEU A 140 -3.95 18.37 -11.95
C LEU A 140 -3.67 17.18 -12.87
N ASP A 141 -3.38 17.49 -14.13
CA ASP A 141 -3.10 16.47 -15.15
C ASP A 141 -1.72 15.83 -14.92
N VAL A 142 -1.70 14.52 -14.85
CA VAL A 142 -0.48 13.73 -14.76
C VAL A 142 -0.50 12.68 -15.88
N GLY A 143 0.25 12.96 -16.94
CA GLY A 143 0.33 12.08 -18.11
C GLY A 143 -1.01 11.90 -18.84
N GLY A 144 -1.70 12.99 -19.14
CA GLY A 144 -2.96 13.02 -19.90
C GLY A 144 -4.21 12.63 -19.09
N ARG A 145 -4.11 12.47 -17.76
CA ARG A 145 -5.23 12.10 -16.91
C ARG A 145 -5.14 12.79 -15.53
N PRO A 146 -6.26 13.33 -14.99
CA PRO A 146 -6.28 13.90 -13.65
C PRO A 146 -5.84 12.90 -12.58
N LEU A 147 -5.10 13.35 -11.58
CA LEU A 147 -4.57 12.51 -10.50
C LEU A 147 -5.68 11.75 -9.76
N LEU A 148 -6.78 12.42 -9.42
CA LEU A 148 -7.95 11.80 -8.80
C LEU A 148 -8.55 10.67 -9.66
N CYS A 149 -8.60 10.85 -10.98
CA CYS A 149 -9.11 9.81 -11.87
C CYS A 149 -8.22 8.55 -11.84
N ARG A 150 -6.91 8.71 -11.73
CA ARG A 150 -5.97 7.59 -11.57
C ARG A 150 -6.19 6.84 -10.24
N ILE A 151 -6.43 7.59 -9.16
CA ILE A 151 -6.77 7.00 -7.86
C ILE A 151 -8.07 6.18 -7.97
N LEU A 152 -9.10 6.72 -8.64
CA LEU A 152 -10.37 6.01 -8.86
C LEU A 152 -10.21 4.76 -9.75
N ASP A 153 -9.36 4.82 -10.79
CA ASP A 153 -9.03 3.65 -11.61
C ASP A 153 -8.38 2.54 -10.76
N GLN A 154 -7.44 2.90 -9.87
CA GLN A 154 -6.77 1.97 -8.98
C GLN A 154 -7.73 1.34 -7.96
N LEU A 155 -8.62 2.15 -7.36
CA LEU A 155 -9.66 1.67 -6.44
C LEU A 155 -10.62 0.70 -7.12
N ARG A 156 -11.08 1.01 -8.33
CA ARG A 156 -11.88 0.09 -9.14
C ARG A 156 -11.16 -1.22 -9.40
N GLY A 157 -9.89 -1.15 -9.81
CA GLY A 157 -9.05 -2.34 -10.04
C GLY A 157 -8.89 -3.21 -8.79
N ALA A 158 -8.97 -2.62 -7.60
CA ALA A 158 -8.95 -3.33 -6.33
C ALA A 158 -10.29 -3.99 -5.95
N GLY A 159 -11.40 -3.62 -6.60
CA GLY A 159 -12.74 -4.13 -6.32
C GLY A 159 -13.57 -3.21 -5.40
N VAL A 160 -13.18 -1.95 -5.26
CA VAL A 160 -13.96 -0.95 -4.52
C VAL A 160 -15.24 -0.62 -5.30
N GLU A 161 -16.36 -0.57 -4.58
CA GLU A 161 -17.69 -0.29 -5.13
C GLU A 161 -18.23 1.09 -4.71
N ARG A 162 -17.83 1.57 -3.52
CA ARG A 162 -18.32 2.82 -2.94
C ARG A 162 -17.16 3.72 -2.55
N VAL A 163 -17.17 4.96 -3.02
CA VAL A 163 -16.13 5.95 -2.73
C VAL A 163 -16.76 7.21 -2.14
N ALA A 164 -16.27 7.64 -0.98
CA ALA A 164 -16.56 8.94 -0.43
C ALA A 164 -15.40 9.89 -0.73
N ILE A 165 -15.66 11.03 -1.36
CA ILE A 165 -14.63 12.03 -1.69
C ILE A 165 -14.82 13.23 -0.78
N SER A 166 -13.83 13.52 0.08
CA SER A 166 -13.82 14.75 0.88
C SER A 166 -13.43 15.92 -0.01
N VAL A 167 -14.26 16.96 -0.04
CA VAL A 167 -14.11 18.12 -0.90
C VAL A 167 -14.29 19.42 -0.12
N HIS A 168 -13.54 20.44 -0.50
CA HIS A 168 -13.66 21.81 0.04
C HIS A 168 -13.29 22.83 -1.04
N TYR A 169 -11.99 23.01 -1.31
CA TYR A 169 -11.51 23.99 -2.29
C TYR A 169 -11.87 23.57 -3.72
N LEU A 170 -12.55 24.45 -4.45
CA LEU A 170 -13.01 24.22 -5.83
C LEU A 170 -13.82 22.90 -5.98
N ALA A 171 -14.63 22.56 -4.97
CA ALA A 171 -15.40 21.31 -4.88
C ALA A 171 -16.23 21.03 -6.14
N GLU A 172 -16.85 22.05 -6.73
CA GLU A 172 -17.72 21.90 -7.92
C GLU A 172 -16.96 21.39 -9.14
N GLN A 173 -15.67 21.70 -9.27
CA GLN A 173 -14.86 21.15 -10.36
C GLN A 173 -14.61 19.66 -10.15
N VAL A 174 -14.33 19.22 -8.92
CA VAL A 174 -14.18 17.79 -8.58
C VAL A 174 -15.48 17.05 -8.88
N LYS A 175 -16.63 17.60 -8.42
CA LYS A 175 -17.95 17.03 -8.68
C LYS A 175 -18.29 16.96 -10.17
N ALA A 176 -17.93 17.99 -10.94
CA ALA A 176 -18.17 18.02 -12.40
C ALA A 176 -17.39 16.92 -13.16
N VAL A 177 -16.17 16.60 -12.72
CA VAL A 177 -15.31 15.56 -13.32
C VAL A 177 -15.75 14.17 -12.90
N VAL A 178 -15.98 13.93 -11.61
CA VAL A 178 -16.23 12.59 -11.07
C VAL A 178 -17.70 12.20 -11.13
N ARG A 179 -18.61 13.15 -10.97
CA ARG A 179 -20.08 12.98 -10.94
C ARG A 179 -20.49 11.95 -9.88
N ASP A 180 -21.31 11.00 -10.24
CA ASP A 180 -21.81 9.90 -9.38
C ASP A 180 -20.91 8.66 -9.37
N GLY A 181 -19.79 8.68 -10.12
CA GLY A 181 -18.87 7.55 -10.21
C GLY A 181 -19.27 6.50 -11.26
N GLY A 182 -20.39 6.67 -11.95
CA GLY A 182 -20.92 5.68 -12.92
C GLY A 182 -19.92 5.33 -14.02
N GLN A 183 -19.04 6.25 -14.43
CA GLN A 183 -17.98 5.99 -15.42
C GLN A 183 -16.93 4.97 -14.94
N TRP A 184 -16.80 4.73 -13.64
CA TRP A 184 -15.98 3.66 -13.04
C TRP A 184 -16.82 2.45 -12.62
N GLY A 185 -18.15 2.50 -12.74
CA GLY A 185 -19.04 1.47 -12.18
C GLY A 185 -18.99 1.44 -10.65
N MET A 186 -18.71 2.58 -10.01
CA MET A 186 -18.67 2.78 -8.56
C MET A 186 -19.76 3.81 -8.18
N GLU A 187 -20.21 3.73 -6.94
CA GLU A 187 -21.03 4.75 -6.31
C GLU A 187 -20.13 5.79 -5.64
N VAL A 188 -20.23 7.06 -6.06
CA VAL A 188 -19.46 8.16 -5.46
C VAL A 188 -20.40 9.10 -4.70
N ARG A 189 -20.03 9.38 -3.45
CA ARG A 189 -20.64 10.45 -2.64
C ARG A 189 -19.61 11.46 -2.19
N TYR A 190 -20.03 12.68 -1.92
CA TYR A 190 -19.15 13.77 -1.50
C TYR A 190 -19.34 14.08 -0.03
N LEU A 191 -18.21 14.25 0.67
CA LEU A 191 -18.14 14.72 2.04
C LEU A 191 -17.69 16.19 1.99
N GLU A 192 -18.64 17.09 2.12
CA GLU A 192 -18.35 18.53 2.06
C GLU A 192 -17.80 19.01 3.40
N GLU A 193 -16.60 19.58 3.37
CA GLU A 193 -16.00 20.21 4.53
C GLU A 193 -16.50 21.67 4.61
N PRO A 194 -17.29 22.05 5.63
CA PRO A 194 -17.74 23.45 5.78
C PRO A 194 -16.57 24.39 6.03
N GLU A 195 -15.51 23.90 6.64
CA GLU A 195 -14.21 24.52 6.85
C GLU A 195 -13.13 23.44 6.77
N PRO A 196 -11.83 23.76 6.60
CA PRO A 196 -10.77 22.75 6.54
C PRO A 196 -10.71 21.93 7.83
N LEU A 197 -11.10 20.67 7.77
CA LEU A 197 -11.10 19.74 8.91
C LEU A 197 -9.78 18.99 9.08
N GLY A 198 -8.76 19.28 8.26
CA GLY A 198 -7.43 18.69 8.35
C GLY A 198 -7.30 17.37 7.61
N THR A 199 -6.16 16.70 7.79
CA THR A 199 -5.78 15.51 7.04
C THR A 199 -6.60 14.25 7.39
N GLY A 200 -7.44 14.31 8.41
CA GLY A 200 -8.37 13.26 8.82
C GLY A 200 -9.83 13.58 8.53
N ALA A 201 -10.13 14.67 7.78
CA ALA A 201 -11.51 15.12 7.50
C ALA A 201 -12.42 14.00 7.00
N GLY A 202 -11.89 13.12 6.12
CA GLY A 202 -12.64 11.97 5.62
C GLY A 202 -13.15 11.05 6.72
N LEU A 203 -12.37 10.79 7.77
CA LEU A 203 -12.85 10.02 8.92
C LEU A 203 -13.91 10.78 9.72
N ALA A 204 -13.68 12.08 9.94
CA ALA A 204 -14.59 12.91 10.74
C ALA A 204 -15.98 13.11 10.10
N LEU A 205 -16.09 12.96 8.78
CA LEU A 205 -17.34 13.16 8.02
C LEU A 205 -17.96 11.86 7.49
N LEU A 206 -17.25 10.73 7.53
CA LEU A 206 -17.65 9.52 6.81
C LEU A 206 -18.97 8.91 7.31
N GLY A 207 -19.24 8.98 8.61
CA GLY A 207 -20.36 8.26 9.23
C GLY A 207 -20.04 6.78 9.41
N SER A 208 -20.97 5.89 9.08
CA SER A 208 -20.79 4.44 9.20
C SER A 208 -20.46 3.78 7.87
N VAL A 209 -19.66 2.72 7.94
CA VAL A 209 -19.37 1.81 6.81
C VAL A 209 -19.52 0.37 7.25
N PRO A 210 -19.93 -0.55 6.34
CA PRO A 210 -20.24 -1.93 6.71
C PRO A 210 -19.01 -2.81 6.96
N GLY A 211 -17.83 -2.39 6.55
CA GLY A 211 -16.60 -3.18 6.62
C GLY A 211 -15.33 -2.33 6.59
N PRO A 212 -14.16 -2.97 6.48
CA PRO A 212 -12.89 -2.27 6.31
C PRO A 212 -12.91 -1.36 5.09
N PHE A 213 -12.20 -0.25 5.16
CA PHE A 213 -12.19 0.74 4.08
C PHE A 213 -10.82 1.38 3.90
N TYR A 214 -10.52 1.73 2.66
CA TYR A 214 -9.34 2.51 2.32
C TYR A 214 -9.56 3.99 2.65
N LEU A 215 -8.49 4.69 3.04
CA LEU A 215 -8.43 6.14 3.03
C LEU A 215 -7.14 6.56 2.34
N LEU A 216 -7.28 7.35 1.27
CA LEU A 216 -6.16 7.79 0.44
C LEU A 216 -6.13 9.31 0.36
N ASN A 217 -4.94 9.88 0.45
CA ASN A 217 -4.74 11.27 0.09
C ASN A 217 -4.92 11.45 -1.42
N GLY A 218 -5.64 12.48 -1.82
CA GLY A 218 -5.98 12.77 -3.23
C GLY A 218 -4.83 13.33 -4.06
N ASP A 219 -3.62 13.35 -3.52
CA ASP A 219 -2.41 13.88 -4.13
C ASP A 219 -1.29 12.83 -4.27
N ILE A 220 -1.59 11.57 -3.96
CA ILE A 220 -0.62 10.48 -4.07
C ILE A 220 -0.76 9.77 -5.41
N LEU A 221 0.35 9.66 -6.13
CA LEU A 221 0.49 8.81 -7.30
C LEU A 221 1.30 7.56 -6.93
N THR A 222 0.68 6.39 -7.11
CA THR A 222 1.32 5.11 -6.75
C THR A 222 0.71 3.96 -7.55
N ASP A 223 1.47 2.90 -7.75
CA ASP A 223 1.01 1.62 -8.28
C ASP A 223 0.92 0.53 -7.19
N LEU A 224 0.78 0.94 -5.92
CA LEU A 224 0.58 0.05 -4.79
C LEU A 224 -0.50 -1.01 -5.08
N ASN A 225 -0.18 -2.27 -4.82
CA ASN A 225 -1.17 -3.35 -4.86
C ASN A 225 -2.15 -3.24 -3.67
N LEU A 226 -3.28 -2.56 -3.88
CA LEU A 226 -4.31 -2.36 -2.85
C LEU A 226 -4.89 -3.68 -2.32
N ARG A 227 -4.97 -4.74 -3.13
CA ARG A 227 -5.43 -6.06 -2.66
C ARG A 227 -4.44 -6.71 -1.70
N ALA A 228 -3.13 -6.57 -1.95
CA ALA A 228 -2.10 -7.03 -1.02
C ALA A 228 -2.13 -6.21 0.29
N PHE A 229 -2.35 -4.90 0.18
CA PHE A 229 -2.53 -4.02 1.32
C PHE A 229 -3.73 -4.42 2.19
N ALA A 230 -4.89 -4.71 1.55
CA ALA A 230 -6.07 -5.20 2.23
C ALA A 230 -5.83 -6.56 2.91
N ALA A 231 -5.21 -7.50 2.20
CA ALA A 231 -4.88 -8.81 2.76
C ALA A 231 -4.00 -8.69 4.01
N HIS A 232 -2.99 -7.84 3.97
CA HIS A 232 -2.12 -7.58 5.12
C HIS A 232 -2.93 -7.07 6.33
N HIS A 233 -3.76 -6.06 6.14
CA HIS A 233 -4.60 -5.49 7.21
C HIS A 233 -5.50 -6.54 7.85
N LEU A 234 -6.21 -7.30 7.04
CA LEU A 234 -7.17 -8.31 7.47
C LEU A 234 -6.50 -9.47 8.21
N LEU A 235 -5.34 -9.93 7.74
CA LEU A 235 -4.60 -11.02 8.37
C LEU A 235 -4.05 -10.64 9.75
N HIS A 236 -3.65 -9.39 9.93
CA HIS A 236 -3.11 -8.90 11.20
C HIS A 236 -4.19 -8.38 12.16
N GLY A 237 -5.44 -8.23 11.71
CA GLY A 237 -6.55 -7.72 12.53
C GLY A 237 -6.29 -6.34 13.10
N ASN A 238 -5.64 -5.47 12.34
CA ASN A 238 -5.28 -4.12 12.76
C ASN A 238 -6.52 -3.21 12.85
N LEU A 239 -6.51 -2.23 13.74
CA LEU A 239 -7.47 -1.13 13.73
C LEU A 239 -7.21 -0.19 12.56
N ALA A 240 -5.93 0.09 12.31
CA ALA A 240 -5.47 0.80 11.14
C ALA A 240 -4.18 0.17 10.62
N THR A 241 -3.96 0.24 9.30
CA THR A 241 -2.69 -0.08 8.67
C THR A 241 -2.26 1.11 7.82
N VAL A 242 -1.03 1.56 8.03
CA VAL A 242 -0.42 2.69 7.32
C VAL A 242 0.55 2.16 6.29
N ALA A 243 0.41 2.55 5.02
CA ALA A 243 1.44 2.30 4.03
C ALA A 243 2.65 3.21 4.33
N THR A 244 3.85 2.62 4.30
CA THR A 244 5.10 3.35 4.59
C THR A 244 6.05 3.23 3.42
N TYR A 245 6.53 4.37 2.92
CA TYR A 245 7.51 4.44 1.85
C TYR A 245 8.91 4.69 2.42
N LEU A 246 9.94 4.03 1.88
CA LEU A 246 11.32 4.23 2.30
C LEU A 246 11.93 5.45 1.60
N TYR A 247 11.74 6.61 2.20
CA TYR A 247 12.24 7.88 1.68
C TYR A 247 13.74 8.02 1.92
N ALA A 248 14.51 8.32 0.86
CA ALA A 248 15.92 8.64 0.95
C ALA A 248 16.09 10.16 1.09
N ALA A 249 16.54 10.62 2.25
CA ALA A 249 16.84 12.03 2.53
C ALA A 249 18.33 12.30 2.28
N PRO A 250 18.72 12.90 1.13
CA PRO A 250 20.11 13.21 0.86
C PRO A 250 20.58 14.39 1.73
N LEU A 251 21.75 14.26 2.33
CA LEU A 251 22.45 15.38 2.94
C LEU A 251 23.46 15.94 1.94
N PRO A 252 23.41 17.26 1.62
CA PRO A 252 24.28 17.85 0.60
C PRO A 252 25.71 18.14 1.12
N TYR A 253 26.07 17.59 2.28
CA TYR A 253 27.35 17.82 2.97
C TYR A 253 28.04 16.51 3.33
N GLY A 254 29.37 16.55 3.52
CA GLY A 254 30.11 15.48 4.16
C GLY A 254 29.74 15.33 5.62
N VAL A 255 29.30 14.13 6.04
CA VAL A 255 29.00 13.82 7.44
C VAL A 255 30.23 13.29 8.13
N VAL A 256 30.62 13.94 9.25
CA VAL A 256 31.76 13.54 10.03
C VAL A 256 31.34 12.56 11.12
N HIS A 257 31.88 11.36 11.06
CA HIS A 257 31.80 10.38 12.14
C HIS A 257 33.04 10.51 13.02
N HIS A 258 32.86 10.66 14.33
CA HIS A 258 33.97 10.90 15.26
C HIS A 258 33.89 10.00 16.49
N ASP A 259 35.07 9.77 17.09
CA ASP A 259 35.22 9.16 18.42
C ASP A 259 35.96 10.15 19.30
N GLY A 260 35.23 10.78 20.21
CA GLY A 260 35.70 11.94 20.94
C GLY A 260 36.10 13.08 20.00
N GLU A 261 37.36 13.53 20.10
CA GLU A 261 37.92 14.61 19.25
C GLU A 261 38.52 14.10 17.92
N ARG A 262 38.57 12.78 17.71
CA ARG A 262 39.17 12.19 16.51
C ARG A 262 38.12 11.91 15.44
N ILE A 263 38.40 12.33 14.22
CA ILE A 263 37.57 11.94 13.05
C ILE A 263 37.86 10.47 12.76
N ALA A 264 36.84 9.63 12.81
CA ALA A 264 36.89 8.22 12.43
C ALA A 264 36.75 8.06 10.90
N ARG A 265 35.78 8.76 10.27
CA ARG A 265 35.58 8.80 8.81
C ARG A 265 34.72 10.00 8.42
N ILE A 266 34.81 10.38 7.14
CA ILE A 266 33.90 11.34 6.53
C ILE A 266 33.12 10.60 5.45
N GLU A 267 31.80 10.73 5.46
CA GLU A 267 30.88 10.16 4.49
C GLU A 267 30.35 11.27 3.62
N GLU A 268 30.75 11.28 2.34
CA GLU A 268 30.39 12.37 1.42
C GLU A 268 28.96 12.23 0.94
N LYS A 269 28.13 13.25 1.16
CA LYS A 269 26.74 13.37 0.72
C LYS A 269 25.90 12.11 0.95
N PRO A 270 25.82 11.58 2.17
CA PRO A 270 25.07 10.36 2.43
C PRO A 270 23.56 10.59 2.22
N ALA A 271 22.86 9.52 1.90
CA ALA A 271 21.39 9.51 1.88
C ALA A 271 20.88 8.63 3.00
N TYR A 272 20.27 9.23 4.01
CA TYR A 272 19.63 8.50 5.12
C TYR A 272 18.22 8.07 4.70
N ARG A 273 17.86 6.84 5.07
CA ARG A 273 16.56 6.27 4.69
C ARG A 273 15.65 6.19 5.90
N TYR A 274 14.41 6.69 5.73
CA TYR A 274 13.38 6.67 6.76
C TYR A 274 12.08 6.14 6.20
N PRO A 275 11.39 5.20 6.90
CA PRO A 275 10.03 4.85 6.55
C PRO A 275 9.12 6.04 6.87
N VAL A 276 8.58 6.67 5.83
CA VAL A 276 7.66 7.80 5.95
C VAL A 276 6.22 7.35 5.73
N ASN A 277 5.27 8.09 6.27
CA ASN A 277 3.85 7.91 6.02
C ASN A 277 3.53 8.23 4.56
N ALA A 278 3.03 7.23 3.83
CA ALA A 278 2.77 7.35 2.40
C ALA A 278 1.41 7.99 2.05
N GLY A 279 0.59 8.37 3.03
CA GLY A 279 -0.73 8.97 2.79
C GLY A 279 -1.79 7.97 2.31
N LEU A 280 -1.56 6.67 2.52
CA LEU A 280 -2.51 5.60 2.22
C LEU A 280 -2.72 4.76 3.48
N TYR A 281 -3.99 4.58 3.80
CA TYR A 281 -4.40 3.90 5.03
C TYR A 281 -5.49 2.87 4.73
N LEU A 282 -5.57 1.87 5.58
CA LEU A 282 -6.71 0.96 5.64
C LEU A 282 -7.18 0.85 7.07
N PHE A 283 -8.46 1.05 7.27
CA PHE A 283 -9.08 1.11 8.58
C PHE A 283 -10.11 -0.01 8.77
N ALA A 284 -10.17 -0.56 9.97
CA ALA A 284 -11.32 -1.32 10.44
C ALA A 284 -12.47 -0.36 10.76
N PRO A 285 -13.75 -0.75 10.55
CA PRO A 285 -14.90 0.15 10.75
C PRO A 285 -15.02 0.68 12.19
N GLU A 286 -14.48 -0.04 13.18
CA GLU A 286 -14.46 0.36 14.58
C GLU A 286 -13.67 1.65 14.85
N VAL A 287 -12.82 2.06 13.91
CA VAL A 287 -12.09 3.33 14.00
C VAL A 287 -13.03 4.52 14.07
N LEU A 288 -14.17 4.46 13.38
CA LEU A 288 -15.15 5.55 13.33
C LEU A 288 -15.77 5.86 14.70
N GLY A 289 -15.89 4.87 15.59
CA GLY A 289 -16.31 5.09 16.97
C GLY A 289 -15.30 5.82 17.85
N ARG A 290 -14.08 6.08 17.33
CA ARG A 290 -13.00 6.78 18.04
C ARG A 290 -12.77 8.19 17.53
N VAL A 291 -13.49 8.60 16.51
CA VAL A 291 -13.35 9.91 15.84
C VAL A 291 -14.50 10.82 16.24
N ALA A 292 -14.18 12.04 16.66
CA ALA A 292 -15.22 13.04 16.92
C ALA A 292 -15.79 13.55 15.58
N HIS A 293 -17.07 13.23 15.34
CA HIS A 293 -17.74 13.59 14.10
C HIS A 293 -17.80 15.13 13.88
N GLY A 294 -17.50 15.57 12.65
CA GLY A 294 -17.58 16.97 12.25
C GLY A 294 -16.55 17.92 12.91
N ARG A 295 -15.51 17.40 13.53
CA ARG A 295 -14.45 18.20 14.15
C ARG A 295 -13.13 18.07 13.39
N PRO A 296 -12.26 19.10 13.45
CA PRO A 296 -10.91 19.01 12.88
C PRO A 296 -10.16 17.79 13.41
N LEU A 297 -9.50 17.09 12.51
CA LEU A 297 -8.75 15.88 12.81
C LEU A 297 -7.41 15.85 12.05
N ALA A 298 -6.31 15.92 12.78
CA ALA A 298 -4.99 15.67 12.23
C ALA A 298 -4.75 14.14 12.22
N MET A 299 -4.55 13.56 11.06
CA MET A 299 -4.37 12.09 10.91
C MET A 299 -3.18 11.58 11.74
N VAL A 300 -2.07 12.35 11.79
CA VAL A 300 -0.88 11.97 12.54
C VAL A 300 -1.16 11.89 14.04
N ASP A 301 -1.86 12.88 14.60
CA ASP A 301 -2.20 12.90 16.02
C ASP A 301 -3.13 11.75 16.37
N PHE A 302 -4.15 11.53 15.54
CA PHE A 302 -5.06 10.40 15.68
C PHE A 302 -4.33 9.04 15.66
N LEU A 303 -3.43 8.84 14.70
CA LEU A 303 -2.66 7.59 14.60
C LEU A 303 -1.73 7.40 15.80
N ASN A 304 -1.10 8.47 16.30
CA ASN A 304 -0.25 8.41 17.48
C ASN A 304 -1.05 8.01 18.74
N GLU A 305 -2.24 8.57 18.92
CA GLU A 305 -3.14 8.16 20.01
C GLU A 305 -3.54 6.67 19.89
N GLN A 306 -3.86 6.21 18.68
CA GLN A 306 -4.24 4.81 18.48
C GLN A 306 -3.04 3.86 18.59
N ALA A 307 -1.81 4.29 18.26
CA ALA A 307 -0.60 3.48 18.36
C ALA A 307 -0.35 3.00 19.80
N ALA A 308 -0.75 3.75 20.81
CA ALA A 308 -0.70 3.33 22.21
C ALA A 308 -1.51 2.05 22.50
N SER A 309 -2.52 1.72 21.66
CA SER A 309 -3.32 0.50 21.75
C SER A 309 -2.65 -0.73 21.11
N GLN A 310 -1.50 -0.57 20.48
CA GLN A 310 -0.75 -1.61 19.73
C GLN A 310 -1.52 -2.25 18.57
N ARG A 311 -2.55 -1.58 18.05
CA ARG A 311 -3.38 -2.06 16.93
C ARG A 311 -3.12 -1.35 15.60
N ILE A 312 -2.06 -0.53 15.51
CA ILE A 312 -1.66 0.14 14.29
C ILE A 312 -0.55 -0.66 13.61
N GLY A 313 -0.84 -1.16 12.40
CA GLY A 313 0.13 -1.88 11.58
C GLY A 313 0.80 -0.98 10.55
N ARG A 314 1.97 -1.39 10.09
CA ARG A 314 2.61 -0.79 8.91
C ARG A 314 2.55 -1.75 7.73
N PHE A 315 2.41 -1.21 6.52
CA PHE A 315 2.55 -1.95 5.28
C PHE A 315 3.70 -1.34 4.46
N PRO A 316 4.79 -2.08 4.21
CA PRO A 316 5.90 -1.61 3.39
C PRO A 316 5.48 -1.38 1.95
N LEU A 317 5.52 -0.13 1.47
CA LEU A 317 5.30 0.25 0.08
C LEU A 317 6.66 0.29 -0.62
N ILE A 318 6.87 -0.61 -1.56
CA ILE A 318 8.11 -0.71 -2.35
C ILE A 318 7.88 -0.48 -3.85
N GLU A 319 6.63 -0.33 -4.24
CA GLU A 319 6.21 0.13 -5.55
C GLU A 319 6.52 1.61 -5.74
N TYR A 320 6.23 2.11 -6.94
CA TYR A 320 6.30 3.55 -7.20
C TYR A 320 5.39 4.33 -6.25
N TRP A 321 5.92 5.44 -5.74
CA TRP A 321 5.20 6.36 -4.89
C TRP A 321 5.72 7.79 -5.08
N ASN A 322 4.79 8.73 -5.25
CA ASN A 322 5.07 10.15 -5.35
C ASN A 322 3.94 10.95 -4.68
N ASP A 323 4.29 11.72 -3.65
CA ASP A 323 3.43 12.79 -3.12
C ASP A 323 3.62 14.01 -4.02
N VAL A 324 2.60 14.33 -4.80
CA VAL A 324 2.62 15.50 -5.71
C VAL A 324 2.50 16.79 -4.87
N GLY A 325 3.46 17.02 -3.98
CA GLY A 325 3.43 18.09 -2.98
C GLY A 325 4.06 19.41 -3.42
N SER A 326 4.95 19.39 -4.41
CA SER A 326 5.69 20.54 -4.92
C SER A 326 5.73 20.55 -6.45
N HIS A 327 6.18 21.67 -7.05
CA HIS A 327 6.40 21.73 -8.51
C HIS A 327 7.37 20.67 -9.01
N ALA A 328 8.44 20.39 -8.26
CA ALA A 328 9.42 19.37 -8.62
C ALA A 328 8.79 17.95 -8.59
N ASP A 329 7.95 17.66 -7.58
CA ASP A 329 7.24 16.39 -7.48
C ASP A 329 6.21 16.23 -8.60
N TYR A 330 5.54 17.31 -8.98
CA TYR A 330 4.58 17.31 -10.08
C TYR A 330 5.26 17.04 -11.42
N GLU A 331 6.37 17.71 -11.74
CA GLU A 331 7.11 17.48 -12.96
C GLU A 331 7.70 16.06 -13.01
N ARG A 332 8.19 15.55 -11.88
CA ARG A 332 8.63 14.15 -11.77
C ARG A 332 7.48 13.19 -12.06
N ALA A 333 6.30 13.40 -11.44
CA ALA A 333 5.11 12.58 -11.68
C ALA A 333 4.72 12.55 -13.16
N ARG A 334 4.76 13.69 -13.86
CA ARG A 334 4.43 13.80 -15.28
C ARG A 334 5.39 13.02 -16.17
N GLN A 335 6.68 12.99 -15.82
CA GLN A 335 7.71 12.27 -16.58
C GLN A 335 7.65 10.77 -16.35
N GLU A 336 7.43 10.35 -15.09
CA GLU A 336 7.52 8.95 -14.67
C GLU A 336 6.22 8.16 -14.90
N VAL A 337 5.07 8.83 -14.97
CA VAL A 337 3.77 8.17 -15.12
C VAL A 337 3.63 7.33 -16.39
N SER A 338 4.39 7.64 -17.44
CA SER A 338 4.39 6.87 -18.68
C SER A 338 4.97 5.45 -18.52
N ALA A 339 5.63 5.18 -17.38
CA ALA A 339 6.22 3.89 -17.03
C ALA A 339 5.32 3.08 -16.06
N LEU A 340 4.22 3.66 -15.59
CA LEU A 340 3.21 3.02 -14.74
C LEU A 340 2.07 2.43 -15.58
#